data_de321d816e9167a94cdc9e9a7c1d7b31
#
_entry.id   de321d816e9167a94cdc9e9a7c1d7b31
#
_cell.length_a   1.000
_cell.length_b   1.000
_cell.length_c   1.000
_cell.angle_alpha   90.00
_cell.angle_beta   90.00
_cell.angle_gamma   90.00
#
_symmetry.space_group_name_H-M   'P 1'
#
loop_
_entity.id
_entity.type
_entity.pdbx_description
1 polymer ?
#
loop_
_entity_poly.entity_id
_entity_poly.type
_entity_poly.pdbx_seq_one_letter_code
_entity_poly.pdbx_strand_id
1 'polypeptide(L)'
;MFVKSLMMGKESIITVSPKDNIRKALDIIKKENLLSVPVVYEDKFYGSISKDKIYEYYFEECPNKESYLEDFIVEKVMKTDVPEIFPMSQVEEAANYLVTYRTPFIAVVDRDDKFLGILTHKAIFNENIDVLGLNKGKRLSVIAYDIKGQISKLSKIISENGGDIISFVVIDPKVKTDVKEIVVRVRANDFDAIVEKVKEAGFRIS
;
A
#
# COMPACT_ATOMS: atom_id res chain seq x y z
N MET A 1 -9.55 2.41 7.66
CA MET A 1 -8.27 2.91 8.23
C MET A 1 -7.90 4.23 7.56
N PHE A 2 -7.16 5.12 8.26
CA PHE A 2 -6.83 6.44 7.71
C PHE A 2 -5.37 6.53 7.27
N VAL A 3 -5.10 7.32 6.24
CA VAL A 3 -3.76 7.58 5.68
C VAL A 3 -2.76 7.99 6.78
N LYS A 4 -3.18 8.83 7.74
CA LYS A 4 -2.36 9.30 8.86
C LYS A 4 -1.67 8.18 9.66
N SER A 5 -2.29 7.01 9.77
CA SER A 5 -1.71 5.89 10.54
C SER A 5 -0.62 5.13 9.79
N LEU A 6 -0.52 5.29 8.48
CA LEU A 6 0.43 4.55 7.62
C LEU A 6 1.44 5.45 6.91
N MET A 7 1.20 6.76 6.85
CA MET A 7 2.12 7.68 6.16
C MET A 7 3.47 7.77 6.86
N MET A 8 4.50 7.99 6.08
CA MET A 8 5.79 8.44 6.58
C MET A 8 5.75 9.97 6.72
N GLY A 9 6.01 10.48 7.92
CA GLY A 9 6.07 11.92 8.19
C GLY A 9 7.28 12.57 7.49
N LYS A 10 7.15 13.84 7.14
CA LYS A 10 8.17 14.61 6.41
C LYS A 10 9.55 14.58 7.06
N GLU A 11 9.62 14.46 8.40
CA GLU A 11 10.87 14.39 9.15
C GLU A 11 11.70 13.12 8.88
N SER A 12 11.05 12.09 8.36
CA SER A 12 11.67 10.80 8.03
C SER A 12 11.92 10.61 6.54
N ILE A 13 11.68 11.65 5.73
CA ILE A 13 11.73 11.58 4.27
C ILE A 13 12.84 12.49 3.75
N ILE A 14 13.64 11.97 2.84
CA ILE A 14 14.59 12.79 2.09
C ILE A 14 13.85 13.43 0.92
N THR A 15 13.96 14.73 0.79
CA THR A 15 13.35 15.53 -0.27
C THR A 15 14.41 16.31 -1.04
N VAL A 16 14.07 16.78 -2.23
CA VAL A 16 14.87 17.69 -3.02
C VAL A 16 14.04 18.94 -3.36
N SER A 17 14.73 20.05 -3.61
CA SER A 17 14.11 21.28 -4.07
C SER A 17 13.93 21.27 -5.59
N PRO A 18 12.89 21.95 -6.14
CA PRO A 18 12.78 22.19 -7.58
C PRO A 18 14.03 22.85 -8.19
N LYS A 19 14.75 23.64 -7.39
CA LYS A 19 15.96 24.39 -7.78
C LYS A 19 17.27 23.59 -7.65
N ASP A 20 17.23 22.41 -7.05
CA ASP A 20 18.40 21.53 -6.98
C ASP A 20 18.79 21.06 -8.38
N ASN A 21 20.08 20.82 -8.61
CA ASN A 21 20.53 20.20 -9.85
C ASN A 21 20.20 18.69 -9.89
N ILE A 22 20.13 18.15 -11.09
CA ILE A 22 19.76 16.73 -11.31
C ILE A 22 20.79 15.79 -10.67
N ARG A 23 22.09 16.16 -10.64
CA ARG A 23 23.14 15.36 -10.01
C ARG A 23 22.81 15.08 -8.54
N LYS A 24 22.45 16.12 -7.78
CA LYS A 24 22.09 15.98 -6.37
C LYS A 24 20.93 14.99 -6.18
N ALA A 25 19.88 15.12 -6.99
CA ALA A 25 18.73 14.22 -6.94
C ALA A 25 19.15 12.76 -7.27
N LEU A 26 19.94 12.58 -8.32
CA LEU A 26 20.39 11.26 -8.76
C LEU A 26 21.32 10.60 -7.71
N ASP A 27 22.20 11.36 -7.09
CA ASP A 27 23.11 10.87 -6.05
C ASP A 27 22.35 10.43 -4.81
N ILE A 28 21.33 11.19 -4.39
CA ILE A 28 20.41 10.81 -3.29
C ILE A 28 19.71 9.51 -3.64
N ILE A 29 19.07 9.43 -4.81
CA ILE A 29 18.34 8.24 -5.26
C ILE A 29 19.25 7.00 -5.25
N LYS A 30 20.49 7.12 -5.74
CA LYS A 30 21.45 6.02 -5.79
C LYS A 30 21.93 5.62 -4.40
N LYS A 31 22.36 6.59 -3.58
CA LYS A 31 22.92 6.37 -2.25
C LYS A 31 21.90 5.71 -1.32
N GLU A 32 20.68 6.19 -1.33
CA GLU A 32 19.61 5.71 -0.45
C GLU A 32 18.78 4.57 -1.06
N ASN A 33 19.16 4.11 -2.27
CA ASN A 33 18.47 3.04 -3.02
C ASN A 33 16.95 3.28 -3.14
N LEU A 34 16.57 4.51 -3.50
CA LEU A 34 15.18 4.93 -3.64
C LEU A 34 14.68 4.74 -5.07
N LEU A 35 13.37 4.56 -5.25
CA LEU A 35 12.73 4.58 -6.56
C LEU A 35 12.53 6.01 -7.05
N SER A 36 12.13 6.89 -6.16
CA SER A 36 11.90 8.31 -6.42
C SER A 36 12.01 9.12 -5.14
N VAL A 37 12.14 10.43 -5.28
CA VAL A 37 12.25 11.39 -4.19
C VAL A 37 11.18 12.46 -4.37
N PRO A 38 10.45 12.85 -3.29
CA PRO A 38 9.53 13.98 -3.33
C PRO A 38 10.28 15.29 -3.59
N VAL A 39 9.69 16.13 -4.43
CA VAL A 39 10.17 17.48 -4.69
C VAL A 39 9.38 18.45 -3.84
N VAL A 40 10.03 19.06 -2.87
CA VAL A 40 9.39 19.93 -1.85
C VAL A 40 10.20 21.21 -1.69
N TYR A 41 9.51 22.33 -1.58
CA TYR A 41 10.10 23.63 -1.29
C TYR A 41 9.16 24.45 -0.42
N GLU A 42 9.68 25.07 0.64
CA GLU A 42 8.89 25.88 1.59
C GLU A 42 7.62 25.18 2.10
N ASP A 43 7.79 23.90 2.50
CA ASP A 43 6.69 23.02 2.94
C ASP A 43 5.62 22.71 1.87
N LYS A 44 5.80 23.12 0.61
CA LYS A 44 4.88 22.76 -0.49
C LYS A 44 5.42 21.62 -1.32
N PHE A 45 4.51 20.74 -1.72
CA PHE A 45 4.80 19.65 -2.64
C PHE A 45 4.71 20.12 -4.10
N TYR A 46 5.67 19.75 -4.92
CA TYR A 46 5.73 20.11 -6.34
C TYR A 46 5.66 18.89 -7.27
N GLY A 47 5.97 17.70 -6.76
CA GLY A 47 5.97 16.50 -7.56
C GLY A 47 7.01 15.49 -7.09
N SER A 48 7.47 14.64 -8.00
CA SER A 48 8.49 13.62 -7.72
C SER A 48 9.55 13.56 -8.80
N ILE A 49 10.76 13.19 -8.41
CA ILE A 49 11.83 12.88 -9.36
C ILE A 49 12.30 11.45 -9.15
N SER A 50 12.43 10.70 -10.23
CA SER A 50 12.89 9.32 -10.25
C SER A 50 14.11 9.15 -11.15
N LYS A 51 14.86 8.06 -10.93
CA LYS A 51 15.97 7.69 -11.79
C LYS A 51 15.54 7.49 -13.25
N ASP A 52 14.37 6.84 -13.44
CA ASP A 52 13.84 6.56 -14.77
C ASP A 52 13.50 7.87 -15.50
N LYS A 53 12.84 8.82 -14.80
CA LYS A 53 12.50 10.12 -15.37
C LYS A 53 13.73 10.95 -15.74
N ILE A 54 14.79 10.88 -14.90
CA ILE A 54 16.07 11.52 -15.22
C ILE A 54 16.68 10.93 -16.51
N TYR A 55 16.67 9.62 -16.66
CA TYR A 55 17.22 8.97 -17.85
C TYR A 55 16.35 9.15 -19.09
N GLU A 56 15.02 9.08 -18.95
CA GLU A 56 14.08 9.36 -20.04
C GLU A 56 14.36 10.74 -20.64
N TYR A 57 14.38 11.79 -19.81
CA TYR A 57 14.68 13.14 -20.26
C TYR A 57 16.06 13.26 -20.92
N TYR A 58 17.08 12.61 -20.35
CA TYR A 58 18.43 12.60 -20.92
C TYR A 58 18.47 12.03 -22.34
N PHE A 59 17.77 10.94 -22.58
CA PHE A 59 17.82 10.27 -23.88
C PHE A 59 16.90 10.89 -24.93
N GLU A 60 15.74 11.39 -24.52
CA GLU A 60 14.67 11.80 -25.42
C GLU A 60 14.63 13.32 -25.64
N GLU A 61 14.85 14.13 -24.62
CA GLU A 61 14.55 15.54 -24.66
C GLU A 61 15.78 16.44 -24.43
N CYS A 62 16.88 15.92 -23.88
CA CYS A 62 17.99 16.74 -23.46
C CYS A 62 18.79 17.29 -24.65
N PRO A 63 18.89 18.62 -24.83
CA PRO A 63 19.60 19.24 -25.96
C PRO A 63 21.12 19.20 -25.78
N ASN A 64 21.63 19.20 -24.56
CA ASN A 64 23.05 19.13 -24.24
C ASN A 64 23.33 18.02 -23.23
N LYS A 65 23.88 16.90 -23.69
CA LYS A 65 24.14 15.71 -22.89
C LYS A 65 25.39 15.80 -22.02
N GLU A 66 26.35 16.65 -22.37
CA GLU A 66 27.64 16.72 -21.67
C GLU A 66 27.51 17.36 -20.28
N SER A 67 26.70 18.40 -20.15
CA SER A 67 26.49 19.14 -18.91
C SER A 67 25.13 18.88 -18.22
N TYR A 68 24.35 17.90 -18.73
CA TYR A 68 22.97 17.65 -18.30
C TYR A 68 22.78 17.59 -16.79
N LEU A 69 23.62 16.84 -16.11
CA LEU A 69 23.43 16.60 -14.67
C LEU A 69 23.73 17.84 -13.81
N GLU A 70 24.57 18.76 -14.31
CA GLU A 70 25.01 19.96 -13.59
C GLU A 70 24.15 21.17 -13.91
N ASP A 71 23.80 21.35 -15.21
CA ASP A 71 23.16 22.56 -15.70
C ASP A 71 21.65 22.50 -15.59
N PHE A 72 21.05 21.30 -15.51
CA PHE A 72 19.60 21.17 -15.41
C PHE A 72 19.13 21.02 -13.97
N ILE A 73 18.05 21.70 -13.66
CA ILE A 73 17.39 21.65 -12.34
C ILE A 73 16.25 20.64 -12.33
N VAL A 74 15.91 20.17 -11.13
CA VAL A 74 14.87 19.16 -10.87
C VAL A 74 13.52 19.56 -11.47
N GLU A 75 13.14 20.84 -11.39
CA GLU A 75 11.87 21.37 -11.92
C GLU A 75 11.64 21.06 -13.40
N LYS A 76 12.70 20.99 -14.20
CA LYS A 76 12.62 20.70 -15.64
C LYS A 76 12.27 19.24 -15.94
N VAL A 77 12.57 18.34 -15.02
CA VAL A 77 12.56 16.88 -15.24
C VAL A 77 11.58 16.15 -14.34
N MET A 78 11.16 16.76 -13.23
CA MET A 78 10.27 16.13 -12.28
C MET A 78 8.89 15.81 -12.90
N LYS A 79 8.27 14.77 -12.37
CA LYS A 79 6.86 14.45 -12.63
C LYS A 79 6.00 15.30 -11.71
N THR A 80 5.10 16.11 -12.28
CA THR A 80 4.16 16.97 -11.52
C THR A 80 2.80 16.30 -11.28
N ASP A 81 2.43 15.32 -12.12
CA ASP A 81 1.18 14.56 -11.98
C ASP A 81 1.35 13.44 -10.93
N VAL A 82 1.51 13.83 -9.68
CA VAL A 82 1.56 12.95 -8.51
C VAL A 82 0.38 13.29 -7.61
N PRO A 83 -0.49 12.34 -7.28
CA PRO A 83 -1.69 12.63 -6.51
C PRO A 83 -1.35 13.07 -5.09
N GLU A 84 -2.20 13.91 -4.56
CA GLU A 84 -2.18 14.38 -3.18
C GLU A 84 -3.41 13.84 -2.44
N ILE A 85 -3.27 13.63 -1.12
CA ILE A 85 -4.33 13.11 -0.28
C ILE A 85 -4.26 13.71 1.13
N PHE A 86 -5.40 13.79 1.81
CA PHE A 86 -5.46 14.27 3.18
C PHE A 86 -5.17 13.17 4.20
N PRO A 87 -4.62 13.53 5.39
CA PRO A 87 -4.32 12.54 6.45
C PRO A 87 -5.52 11.72 6.91
N MET A 88 -6.72 12.30 6.82
CA MET A 88 -7.96 11.66 7.25
C MET A 88 -8.72 10.94 6.12
N SER A 89 -8.15 10.87 4.92
CA SER A 89 -8.68 10.04 3.85
C SER A 89 -8.53 8.56 4.16
N GLN A 90 -9.35 7.74 3.53
CA GLN A 90 -9.29 6.27 3.68
C GLN A 90 -8.10 5.69 2.91
N VAL A 91 -7.48 4.66 3.46
CA VAL A 91 -6.33 3.99 2.83
C VAL A 91 -6.71 3.32 1.51
N GLU A 92 -7.95 2.88 1.37
CA GLU A 92 -8.51 2.31 0.15
C GLU A 92 -8.54 3.32 -1.01
N GLU A 93 -8.84 4.59 -0.72
CA GLU A 93 -8.74 5.68 -1.69
C GLU A 93 -7.31 5.90 -2.14
N ALA A 94 -6.39 5.94 -1.18
CA ALA A 94 -4.96 6.04 -1.47
C ALA A 94 -4.45 4.87 -2.31
N ALA A 95 -4.86 3.64 -1.99
CA ALA A 95 -4.49 2.47 -2.79
C ALA A 95 -4.96 2.58 -4.24
N ASN A 96 -6.17 3.09 -4.46
CA ASN A 96 -6.68 3.35 -5.80
C ASN A 96 -5.86 4.42 -6.54
N TYR A 97 -5.45 5.49 -5.87
CA TYR A 97 -4.60 6.53 -6.48
C TYR A 97 -3.23 5.98 -6.89
N LEU A 98 -2.58 5.17 -6.05
CA LEU A 98 -1.29 4.55 -6.39
C LEU A 98 -1.37 3.74 -7.69
N VAL A 99 -2.45 3.00 -7.88
CA VAL A 99 -2.68 2.19 -9.09
C VAL A 99 -3.00 3.07 -10.29
N THR A 100 -3.93 4.03 -10.13
CA THR A 100 -4.43 4.87 -11.22
C THR A 100 -3.35 5.77 -11.79
N TYR A 101 -2.58 6.43 -10.93
CA TYR A 101 -1.53 7.38 -11.31
C TYR A 101 -0.17 6.72 -11.57
N ARG A 102 -0.05 5.40 -11.36
CA ARG A 102 1.20 4.65 -11.54
C ARG A 102 2.38 5.36 -10.87
N THR A 103 2.18 5.76 -9.64
CA THR A 103 3.18 6.50 -8.84
C THR A 103 3.72 5.63 -7.71
N PRO A 104 5.00 5.76 -7.32
CA PRO A 104 5.56 4.99 -6.21
C PRO A 104 5.06 5.42 -4.84
N PHE A 105 4.54 6.64 -4.73
CA PHE A 105 3.95 7.18 -3.51
C PHE A 105 2.87 8.23 -3.83
N ILE A 106 2.11 8.60 -2.81
CA ILE A 106 1.16 9.73 -2.81
C ILE A 106 1.68 10.76 -1.81
N ALA A 107 1.62 12.03 -2.15
CA ALA A 107 1.91 13.09 -1.21
C ALA A 107 0.75 13.27 -0.22
N VAL A 108 1.07 13.42 1.06
CA VAL A 108 0.07 13.73 2.08
C VAL A 108 0.21 15.21 2.44
N VAL A 109 -0.88 15.94 2.24
CA VAL A 109 -0.94 17.39 2.47
C VAL A 109 -2.06 17.74 3.45
N ASP A 110 -1.94 18.89 4.12
CA ASP A 110 -3.03 19.42 4.93
C ASP A 110 -3.96 20.34 4.12
N ARG A 111 -4.90 20.99 4.80
CA ARG A 111 -5.88 21.88 4.16
C ARG A 111 -5.28 23.20 3.65
N ASP A 112 -4.08 23.53 4.07
CA ASP A 112 -3.32 24.72 3.66
C ASP A 112 -2.26 24.34 2.60
N ASP A 113 -2.40 23.16 1.95
CA ASP A 113 -1.49 22.58 0.95
C ASP A 113 -0.06 22.36 1.47
N LYS A 114 0.09 22.23 2.78
CA LYS A 114 1.38 22.00 3.40
C LYS A 114 1.72 20.50 3.34
N PHE A 115 2.92 20.19 2.86
CA PHE A 115 3.43 18.83 2.78
C PHE A 115 3.67 18.23 4.18
N LEU A 116 3.01 17.14 4.48
CA LEU A 116 3.10 16.43 5.75
C LEU A 116 3.91 15.14 5.64
N GLY A 117 4.00 14.55 4.45
CA GLY A 117 4.69 13.28 4.26
C GLY A 117 4.26 12.55 3.00
N ILE A 118 4.53 11.26 2.95
CA ILE A 118 4.12 10.38 1.84
C ILE A 118 3.49 9.10 2.33
N LEU A 119 2.62 8.52 1.50
CA LEU A 119 2.13 7.15 1.65
C LEU A 119 2.62 6.30 0.48
N THR A 120 3.26 5.18 0.78
CA THR A 120 3.87 4.30 -0.23
C THR A 120 3.11 2.99 -0.40
N HIS A 121 3.28 2.31 -1.54
CA HIS A 121 2.81 0.94 -1.74
C HIS A 121 3.27 0.02 -0.60
N LYS A 122 4.54 0.11 -0.20
CA LYS A 122 5.12 -0.73 0.86
C LYS A 122 4.36 -0.57 2.18
N ALA A 123 3.98 0.66 2.55
CA ALA A 123 3.22 0.91 3.76
C ALA A 123 1.84 0.23 3.72
N ILE A 124 1.13 0.37 2.61
CA ILE A 124 -0.19 -0.28 2.42
C ILE A 124 -0.07 -1.80 2.40
N PHE A 125 0.93 -2.36 1.69
CA PHE A 125 1.12 -3.82 1.66
C PHE A 125 1.49 -4.40 3.02
N ASN A 126 2.34 -3.74 3.78
CA ASN A 126 2.69 -4.18 5.13
C ASN A 126 1.44 -4.22 6.03
N GLU A 127 0.63 -3.19 5.99
CA GLU A 127 -0.62 -3.14 6.74
C GLU A 127 -1.60 -4.24 6.31
N ASN A 128 -1.74 -4.49 5.02
CA ASN A 128 -2.57 -5.60 4.53
C ASN A 128 -2.08 -6.96 5.06
N ILE A 129 -0.76 -7.18 5.13
CA ILE A 129 -0.17 -8.39 5.73
C ILE A 129 -0.56 -8.50 7.20
N ASP A 130 -0.53 -7.39 7.94
CA ASP A 130 -0.91 -7.37 9.36
C ASP A 130 -2.41 -7.60 9.58
N VAL A 131 -3.26 -6.96 8.76
CA VAL A 131 -4.72 -7.14 8.78
C VAL A 131 -5.11 -8.57 8.42
N LEU A 132 -4.45 -9.17 7.42
CA LEU A 132 -4.67 -10.56 7.05
C LEU A 132 -4.11 -11.55 8.09
N GLY A 133 -3.35 -11.07 9.08
CA GLY A 133 -2.84 -11.88 10.17
C GLY A 133 -1.76 -12.87 9.76
N LEU A 134 -0.94 -12.57 8.74
CA LEU A 134 0.18 -13.41 8.37
C LEU A 134 1.09 -13.64 9.59
N ASN A 135 1.46 -14.91 9.82
CA ASN A 135 2.23 -15.36 10.99
C ASN A 135 1.50 -15.24 12.36
N LYS A 136 0.21 -14.95 12.35
CA LYS A 136 -0.62 -14.91 13.57
C LYS A 136 -1.64 -16.07 13.51
N GLY A 137 -1.44 -17.12 14.31
CA GLY A 137 -2.32 -18.30 14.33
C GLY A 137 -2.25 -19.17 13.07
N LYS A 138 -3.15 -20.14 12.98
CA LYS A 138 -3.29 -21.07 11.83
C LYS A 138 -4.34 -20.55 10.84
N ARG A 139 -4.12 -20.79 9.53
CA ARG A 139 -5.06 -20.42 8.47
C ARG A 139 -6.08 -21.55 8.27
N LEU A 140 -7.34 -21.20 8.33
CA LEU A 140 -8.47 -22.03 7.92
C LEU A 140 -9.11 -21.40 6.68
N SER A 141 -9.24 -22.13 5.60
CA SER A 141 -9.95 -21.71 4.41
C SER A 141 -11.11 -22.66 4.13
N VAL A 142 -12.29 -22.10 3.94
CA VAL A 142 -13.50 -22.86 3.67
C VAL A 142 -14.24 -22.31 2.46
N ILE A 143 -14.83 -23.23 1.70
CA ILE A 143 -15.78 -22.89 0.64
C ILE A 143 -17.18 -22.96 1.25
N ALA A 144 -17.92 -21.88 1.14
CA ALA A 144 -19.29 -21.76 1.64
C ALA A 144 -20.23 -21.27 0.54
N TYR A 145 -21.48 -21.71 0.58
CA TYR A 145 -22.52 -21.12 -0.29
C TYR A 145 -22.73 -19.67 0.05
N ASP A 146 -22.98 -18.82 -0.96
CA ASP A 146 -23.28 -17.39 -0.78
C ASP A 146 -24.72 -17.18 -0.29
N ILE A 147 -24.98 -17.65 0.93
CA ILE A 147 -26.26 -17.49 1.62
C ILE A 147 -26.08 -16.82 2.98
N LYS A 148 -27.14 -16.18 3.45
CA LYS A 148 -27.12 -15.49 4.74
C LYS A 148 -26.76 -16.43 5.89
N GLY A 149 -25.96 -15.93 6.83
CA GLY A 149 -25.64 -16.64 8.08
C GLY A 149 -24.38 -17.51 8.05
N GLN A 150 -23.72 -17.74 6.90
CA GLN A 150 -22.52 -18.58 6.82
C GLN A 150 -21.37 -18.06 7.70
N ILE A 151 -21.13 -16.75 7.66
CA ILE A 151 -20.11 -16.09 8.48
C ILE A 151 -20.41 -16.30 9.97
N SER A 152 -21.67 -16.06 10.38
CA SER A 152 -22.11 -16.24 11.76
C SER A 152 -21.98 -17.69 12.22
N LYS A 153 -22.37 -18.66 11.36
CA LYS A 153 -22.23 -20.08 11.65
C LYS A 153 -20.78 -20.49 11.83
N LEU A 154 -19.89 -20.08 10.91
CA LEU A 154 -18.48 -20.41 10.99
C LEU A 154 -17.80 -19.79 12.22
N SER A 155 -18.02 -18.50 12.49
CA SER A 155 -17.45 -17.81 13.65
C SER A 155 -17.91 -18.40 14.95
N LYS A 156 -19.19 -18.81 15.05
CA LYS A 156 -19.73 -19.48 16.24
C LYS A 156 -19.04 -20.82 16.50
N ILE A 157 -18.90 -21.66 15.46
CA ILE A 157 -18.19 -22.96 15.58
C ILE A 157 -16.76 -22.76 16.10
N ILE A 158 -16.03 -21.80 15.50
CA ILE A 158 -14.65 -21.51 15.91
C ILE A 158 -14.60 -21.09 17.39
N SER A 159 -15.43 -20.14 17.79
CA SER A 159 -15.41 -19.59 19.14
C SER A 159 -15.86 -20.59 20.20
N GLU A 160 -16.90 -21.39 19.92
CA GLU A 160 -17.40 -22.42 20.85
C GLU A 160 -16.41 -23.56 21.08
N ASN A 161 -15.47 -23.77 20.12
CA ASN A 161 -14.40 -24.76 20.25
C ASN A 161 -13.05 -24.15 20.67
N GLY A 162 -13.08 -23.00 21.33
CA GLY A 162 -11.88 -22.38 21.94
C GLY A 162 -10.95 -21.67 20.93
N GLY A 163 -11.44 -21.34 19.74
CA GLY A 163 -10.71 -20.56 18.75
C GLY A 163 -10.90 -19.07 18.92
N ASP A 164 -9.80 -18.32 18.91
CA ASP A 164 -9.75 -16.85 18.84
C ASP A 164 -9.53 -16.44 17.37
N ILE A 165 -10.47 -15.67 16.83
CA ILE A 165 -10.42 -15.22 15.43
C ILE A 165 -9.56 -13.97 15.32
N ILE A 166 -8.42 -14.07 14.64
CA ILE A 166 -7.47 -12.99 14.43
C ILE A 166 -7.83 -12.16 13.20
N SER A 167 -8.20 -12.81 12.10
CA SER A 167 -8.65 -12.15 10.87
C SER A 167 -9.72 -12.98 10.18
N PHE A 168 -10.59 -12.30 9.45
CA PHE A 168 -11.70 -12.90 8.73
C PHE A 168 -11.87 -12.22 7.37
N VAL A 169 -11.68 -12.96 6.29
CA VAL A 169 -11.74 -12.43 4.93
C VAL A 169 -12.70 -13.26 4.10
N VAL A 170 -13.60 -12.59 3.40
CA VAL A 170 -14.48 -13.23 2.43
C VAL A 170 -13.98 -12.88 1.03
N ILE A 171 -13.66 -13.90 0.25
CA ILE A 171 -13.16 -13.77 -1.11
C ILE A 171 -14.26 -14.16 -2.07
N ASP A 172 -14.64 -13.24 -2.94
CA ASP A 172 -15.51 -13.50 -4.08
C ASP A 172 -14.63 -14.06 -5.21
N PRO A 173 -14.89 -15.29 -5.71
CA PRO A 173 -14.05 -15.93 -6.71
C PRO A 173 -14.11 -15.27 -8.10
N LYS A 174 -14.81 -14.14 -8.29
CA LYS A 174 -14.96 -13.41 -9.56
C LYS A 174 -15.51 -14.25 -10.74
N VAL A 175 -16.00 -15.44 -10.46
CA VAL A 175 -16.65 -16.34 -11.39
C VAL A 175 -18.12 -16.43 -10.96
N LYS A 176 -19.06 -16.50 -11.88
CA LYS A 176 -20.50 -16.67 -11.54
C LYS A 176 -20.69 -18.02 -10.86
N THR A 177 -20.49 -18.08 -9.56
CA THR A 177 -20.69 -19.25 -8.71
C THR A 177 -21.48 -18.83 -7.47
N ASP A 178 -22.30 -19.75 -6.97
CA ASP A 178 -23.07 -19.53 -5.73
C ASP A 178 -22.24 -19.83 -4.47
N VAL A 179 -20.91 -19.73 -4.56
CA VAL A 179 -19.99 -20.02 -3.45
C VAL A 179 -18.99 -18.91 -3.26
N LYS A 180 -18.56 -18.73 -2.01
CA LYS A 180 -17.46 -17.82 -1.60
C LYS A 180 -16.41 -18.61 -0.85
N GLU A 181 -15.16 -18.17 -0.95
CA GLU A 181 -14.11 -18.62 -0.06
C GLU A 181 -14.08 -17.72 1.18
N ILE A 182 -14.06 -18.35 2.35
CA ILE A 182 -13.90 -17.67 3.62
C ILE A 182 -12.54 -18.10 4.19
N VAL A 183 -11.65 -17.14 4.36
CA VAL A 183 -10.32 -17.34 4.96
C VAL A 183 -10.33 -16.76 6.37
N VAL A 184 -10.02 -17.59 7.35
CA VAL A 184 -9.95 -17.19 8.76
C VAL A 184 -8.59 -17.52 9.33
N ARG A 185 -8.00 -16.61 10.08
CA ARG A 185 -6.84 -16.88 10.94
C ARG A 185 -7.33 -17.12 12.35
N VAL A 186 -6.94 -18.25 12.92
CA VAL A 186 -7.43 -18.72 14.23
C VAL A 186 -6.24 -19.01 15.13
N ARG A 187 -6.29 -18.49 16.34
CA ARG A 187 -5.45 -18.92 17.45
C ARG A 187 -6.24 -19.91 18.29
N ALA A 188 -5.73 -21.13 18.45
CA ALA A 188 -6.38 -22.16 19.24
C ALA A 188 -5.33 -23.15 19.79
N ASN A 189 -5.63 -23.75 20.92
CA ASN A 189 -4.81 -24.85 21.46
C ASN A 189 -4.97 -26.12 20.62
N ASP A 190 -6.19 -26.43 20.21
CA ASP A 190 -6.51 -27.55 19.33
C ASP A 190 -7.22 -27.05 18.06
N PHE A 191 -6.40 -26.69 17.07
CA PHE A 191 -6.90 -26.23 15.77
C PHE A 191 -7.54 -27.34 14.95
N ASP A 192 -7.04 -28.57 15.08
CA ASP A 192 -7.50 -29.70 14.28
C ASP A 192 -8.91 -30.14 14.71
N ALA A 193 -9.23 -30.08 16.01
CA ALA A 193 -10.60 -30.25 16.49
C ALA A 193 -11.57 -29.20 15.91
N ILE A 194 -11.14 -27.95 15.80
CA ILE A 194 -11.95 -26.89 15.15
C ILE A 194 -12.20 -27.23 13.68
N VAL A 195 -11.18 -27.68 12.94
CA VAL A 195 -11.30 -28.06 11.54
C VAL A 195 -12.32 -29.18 11.36
N GLU A 196 -12.31 -30.21 12.24
CA GLU A 196 -13.28 -31.30 12.17
C GLU A 196 -14.71 -30.82 12.45
N LYS A 197 -14.90 -29.95 13.46
CA LYS A 197 -16.22 -29.36 13.73
C LYS A 197 -16.76 -28.51 12.57
N VAL A 198 -15.88 -27.80 11.89
CA VAL A 198 -16.23 -27.02 10.69
C VAL A 198 -16.67 -27.96 9.54
N LYS A 199 -15.98 -29.09 9.34
CA LYS A 199 -16.39 -30.11 8.35
C LYS A 199 -17.73 -30.76 8.72
N GLU A 200 -17.92 -31.17 9.98
CA GLU A 200 -19.19 -31.73 10.47
C GLU A 200 -20.37 -30.79 10.24
N ALA A 201 -20.15 -29.49 10.33
CA ALA A 201 -21.16 -28.48 10.07
C ALA A 201 -21.48 -28.23 8.59
N GLY A 202 -20.81 -28.97 7.67
CA GLY A 202 -21.05 -28.94 6.24
C GLY A 202 -20.20 -27.95 5.45
N PHE A 203 -19.17 -27.36 6.05
CA PHE A 203 -18.21 -26.54 5.31
C PHE A 203 -17.18 -27.43 4.62
N ARG A 204 -16.86 -27.07 3.37
CA ARG A 204 -15.77 -27.71 2.63
C ARG A 204 -14.47 -26.96 2.88
N ILE A 205 -13.45 -27.66 3.38
CA ILE A 205 -12.10 -27.08 3.55
C ILE A 205 -11.45 -26.95 2.15
N SER A 206 -10.81 -25.79 1.92
CA SER A 206 -10.07 -25.49 0.69
C SER A 206 -8.59 -25.81 0.84
#